data_92a8e748b2fdaf99b2d3abdcc2650067
#
_entry.id   92a8e748b2fdaf99b2d3abdcc2650067
#
_cell.length_a   1.000
_cell.length_b   1.000
_cell.length_c   1.000
_cell.angle_alpha   90.00
_cell.angle_beta   90.00
_cell.angle_gamma   90.00
#
_symmetry.space_group_name_H-M   'P 1'
#
loop_
_entity.id
_entity.type
_entity.pdbx_description
1 polymer ?
#
loop_
_entity_poly.entity_id
_entity_poly.type
_entity_poly.pdbx_seq_one_letter_code
_entity_poly.pdbx_strand_id
1 'polypeptide(L)'
;MSDGPGLMAIAVALAAAVVSAVVIRLIRPKLLKHALAKPNARSSHQTPTPQGAGIGVVAATLAVAGLALAYITDASSNFPVVLFGATLFIAALGFADDIKPVPVWPRLLLQTIAVGAIVLTSPSELRITSFIPFWIERGLLVLAGLWFVNLVNFMDGLDWMTVGEVVPVTAAIALLGLSGELPLTAMIVAA
;
A
#
# COMPACT_ATOMS: atom_id res chain seq x y z
N MET A 1 22.88 10.72 -19.23
CA MET A 1 21.84 10.34 -18.27
C MET A 1 21.57 8.85 -18.47
N SER A 2 21.82 8.02 -17.46
CA SER A 2 21.61 6.57 -17.64
C SER A 2 20.11 6.28 -17.52
N ASP A 3 19.49 5.79 -18.58
CA ASP A 3 18.08 5.41 -18.62
C ASP A 3 17.75 4.19 -17.71
N GLY A 4 18.77 3.65 -17.05
CA GLY A 4 18.69 2.43 -16.24
C GLY A 4 17.65 2.46 -15.09
N PRO A 5 17.61 3.50 -14.23
CA PRO A 5 16.64 3.55 -13.11
C PRO A 5 15.19 3.61 -13.58
N GLY A 6 14.92 4.39 -14.63
CA GLY A 6 13.58 4.49 -15.21
C GLY A 6 13.11 3.19 -15.85
N LEU A 7 13.98 2.53 -16.60
CA LEU A 7 13.69 1.22 -17.20
C LEU A 7 13.42 0.17 -16.14
N MET A 8 14.16 0.18 -15.02
CA MET A 8 13.96 -0.74 -13.91
C MET A 8 12.60 -0.51 -13.24
N ALA A 9 12.22 0.74 -12.96
CA ALA A 9 10.93 1.06 -12.38
C ALA A 9 9.77 0.62 -13.29
N ILE A 10 9.88 0.88 -14.61
CA ILE A 10 8.87 0.43 -15.59
C ILE A 10 8.79 -1.11 -15.62
N ALA A 11 9.92 -1.81 -15.59
CA ALA A 11 9.94 -3.27 -15.57
C ALA A 11 9.27 -3.82 -14.28
N VAL A 12 9.53 -3.21 -13.13
CA VAL A 12 8.90 -3.56 -11.85
C VAL A 12 7.39 -3.34 -11.92
N ALA A 13 6.93 -2.18 -12.42
CA ALA A 13 5.52 -1.87 -12.57
C ALA A 13 4.80 -2.89 -13.48
N LEU A 14 5.38 -3.19 -14.64
CA LEU A 14 4.82 -4.16 -15.59
C LEU A 14 4.78 -5.57 -14.98
N ALA A 15 5.85 -5.98 -14.31
CA ALA A 15 5.91 -7.28 -13.66
C ALA A 15 4.85 -7.38 -12.53
N ALA A 16 4.72 -6.35 -11.70
CA ALA A 16 3.71 -6.30 -10.65
C ALA A 16 2.29 -6.33 -11.22
N ALA A 17 2.02 -5.59 -12.30
CA ALA A 17 0.73 -5.61 -12.98
C ALA A 17 0.37 -7.00 -13.54
N VAL A 18 1.33 -7.67 -14.19
CA VAL A 18 1.15 -9.03 -14.74
C VAL A 18 0.90 -10.03 -13.60
N VAL A 19 1.73 -10.02 -12.55
CA VAL A 19 1.59 -10.91 -11.41
C VAL A 19 0.24 -10.68 -10.72
N SER A 20 -0.15 -9.43 -10.48
CA SER A 20 -1.44 -9.06 -9.91
C SER A 20 -2.60 -9.60 -10.76
N ALA A 21 -2.57 -9.37 -12.07
CA ALA A 21 -3.62 -9.85 -12.99
C ALA A 21 -3.73 -11.38 -12.99
N VAL A 22 -2.60 -12.09 -12.96
CA VAL A 22 -2.57 -13.56 -12.87
C VAL A 22 -3.15 -14.04 -11.54
N VAL A 23 -2.69 -13.49 -10.42
CA VAL A 23 -3.18 -13.87 -9.10
C VAL A 23 -4.67 -13.63 -8.99
N ILE A 24 -5.17 -12.45 -9.40
CA ILE A 24 -6.61 -12.12 -9.37
C ILE A 24 -7.41 -13.10 -10.23
N ARG A 25 -6.94 -13.45 -11.45
CA ARG A 25 -7.62 -14.45 -12.29
C ARG A 25 -7.70 -15.81 -11.62
N LEU A 26 -6.63 -16.25 -10.96
CA LEU A 26 -6.59 -17.55 -10.29
C LEU A 26 -7.47 -17.61 -9.04
N ILE A 27 -7.55 -16.52 -8.26
CA ILE A 27 -8.38 -16.49 -7.04
C ILE A 27 -9.83 -16.14 -7.31
N ARG A 28 -10.16 -15.49 -8.44
CA ARG A 28 -11.51 -15.02 -8.79
C ARG A 28 -12.61 -16.08 -8.62
N PRO A 29 -12.45 -17.34 -9.04
CA PRO A 29 -13.49 -18.36 -8.83
C PRO A 29 -13.79 -18.63 -7.36
N LYS A 30 -12.75 -18.56 -6.50
CA LYS A 30 -12.89 -18.72 -5.04
C LYS A 30 -13.56 -17.50 -4.41
N LEU A 31 -13.21 -16.29 -4.87
CA LEU A 31 -13.84 -15.06 -4.39
C LEU A 31 -15.32 -15.00 -4.76
N LEU A 32 -15.69 -15.39 -5.98
CA LEU A 32 -17.08 -15.48 -6.43
C LEU A 32 -17.90 -16.47 -5.59
N LYS A 33 -17.27 -17.49 -5.03
CA LYS A 33 -17.95 -18.52 -4.23
C LYS A 33 -18.06 -18.17 -2.75
N HIS A 34 -17.06 -17.45 -2.20
CA HIS A 34 -16.88 -17.31 -0.74
C HIS A 34 -16.82 -15.87 -0.24
N ALA A 35 -16.59 -14.87 -1.11
CA ALA A 35 -16.36 -13.49 -0.74
C ALA A 35 -17.19 -12.52 -1.60
N LEU A 36 -18.52 -12.66 -1.55
CA LEU A 36 -19.43 -11.75 -2.22
C LEU A 36 -19.92 -10.66 -1.26
N ALA A 37 -19.59 -9.40 -1.58
CA ALA A 37 -20.19 -8.24 -0.92
C ALA A 37 -21.64 -8.10 -1.32
N LYS A 38 -22.52 -8.00 -0.34
CA LYS A 38 -23.91 -7.61 -0.56
C LYS A 38 -24.00 -6.09 -0.71
N PRO A 39 -24.73 -5.58 -1.73
CA PRO A 39 -24.96 -4.15 -1.86
C PRO A 39 -25.52 -3.55 -0.57
N ASN A 40 -25.01 -2.39 -0.18
CA ASN A 40 -25.48 -1.62 0.96
C ASN A 40 -25.70 -0.15 0.54
N ALA A 41 -26.21 0.69 1.45
CA ALA A 41 -26.53 2.08 1.18
C ALA A 41 -25.32 2.96 0.77
N ARG A 42 -24.10 2.48 0.95
CA ARG A 42 -22.83 3.18 0.57
C ARG A 42 -22.17 2.59 -0.68
N SER A 43 -22.72 1.49 -1.21
CA SER A 43 -22.17 0.78 -2.36
C SER A 43 -22.75 1.34 -3.64
N SER A 44 -21.90 1.62 -4.63
CA SER A 44 -22.33 1.94 -6.00
C SER A 44 -22.83 0.71 -6.75
N HIS A 45 -22.56 -0.49 -6.26
CA HIS A 45 -22.98 -1.74 -6.88
C HIS A 45 -24.43 -2.09 -6.55
N GLN A 46 -25.18 -2.53 -7.58
CA GLN A 46 -26.55 -3.04 -7.43
C GLN A 46 -26.60 -4.57 -7.35
N THR A 47 -25.52 -5.25 -7.73
CA THR A 47 -25.39 -6.72 -7.69
C THR A 47 -24.26 -7.14 -6.76
N PRO A 48 -24.34 -8.34 -6.12
CA PRO A 48 -23.25 -8.84 -5.31
C PRO A 48 -21.94 -8.92 -6.11
N THR A 49 -20.89 -8.28 -5.64
CA THR A 49 -19.57 -8.22 -6.28
C THR A 49 -18.52 -8.97 -5.47
N PRO A 50 -17.55 -9.66 -6.11
CA PRO A 50 -16.49 -10.34 -5.39
C PRO A 50 -15.57 -9.32 -4.71
N GLN A 51 -15.36 -9.48 -3.39
CA GLN A 51 -14.38 -8.74 -2.59
C GLN A 51 -13.05 -9.49 -2.51
N GLY A 52 -11.98 -8.81 -2.07
CA GLY A 52 -10.69 -9.43 -1.82
C GLY A 52 -9.75 -9.48 -3.04
N ALA A 53 -10.08 -8.81 -4.16
CA ALA A 53 -9.15 -8.68 -5.29
C ALA A 53 -7.84 -7.96 -4.89
N GLY A 54 -7.89 -7.10 -3.88
CA GLY A 54 -6.71 -6.43 -3.28
C GLY A 54 -5.62 -7.39 -2.82
N ILE A 55 -5.95 -8.64 -2.48
CA ILE A 55 -4.96 -9.68 -2.17
C ILE A 55 -3.98 -9.84 -3.35
N GLY A 56 -4.48 -9.84 -4.58
CA GLY A 56 -3.64 -9.97 -5.77
C GLY A 56 -2.70 -8.78 -5.95
N VAL A 57 -3.18 -7.57 -5.69
CA VAL A 57 -2.37 -6.34 -5.75
C VAL A 57 -1.29 -6.35 -4.69
N VAL A 58 -1.66 -6.57 -3.42
CA VAL A 58 -0.71 -6.59 -2.30
C VAL A 58 0.34 -7.69 -2.49
N ALA A 59 -0.07 -8.91 -2.86
CA ALA A 59 0.86 -10.02 -3.09
C ALA A 59 1.84 -9.71 -4.22
N ALA A 60 1.37 -9.13 -5.34
CA ALA A 60 2.21 -8.75 -6.46
C ALA A 60 3.20 -7.63 -6.06
N THR A 61 2.73 -6.58 -5.40
CA THR A 61 3.57 -5.46 -4.93
C THR A 61 4.65 -5.97 -3.98
N LEU A 62 4.28 -6.73 -2.94
CA LEU A 62 5.25 -7.25 -1.96
C LEU A 62 6.26 -8.20 -2.60
N ALA A 63 5.83 -9.08 -3.53
CA ALA A 63 6.73 -10.02 -4.19
C ALA A 63 7.69 -9.29 -5.15
N VAL A 64 7.16 -8.48 -6.06
CA VAL A 64 7.96 -7.87 -7.13
C VAL A 64 8.82 -6.73 -6.60
N ALA A 65 8.26 -5.79 -5.82
CA ALA A 65 9.03 -4.72 -5.21
C ALA A 65 10.02 -5.25 -4.16
N GLY A 66 9.62 -6.27 -3.40
CA GLY A 66 10.51 -6.92 -2.43
C GLY A 66 11.72 -7.57 -3.09
N LEU A 67 11.53 -8.31 -4.18
CA LEU A 67 12.63 -8.90 -4.96
C LEU A 67 13.52 -7.81 -5.58
N ALA A 68 12.93 -6.77 -6.16
CA ALA A 68 13.68 -5.66 -6.73
C ALA A 68 14.52 -4.93 -5.67
N LEU A 69 13.94 -4.64 -4.52
CA LEU A 69 14.65 -4.01 -3.40
C LEU A 69 15.77 -4.91 -2.85
N ALA A 70 15.52 -6.22 -2.69
CA ALA A 70 16.55 -7.14 -2.23
C ALA A 70 17.74 -7.23 -3.18
N TYR A 71 17.52 -6.94 -4.47
CA TYR A 71 18.60 -6.90 -5.47
C TYR A 71 19.45 -5.62 -5.41
N ILE A 72 18.85 -4.47 -5.04
CA ILE A 72 19.50 -3.16 -5.12
C ILE A 72 19.93 -2.57 -3.77
N THR A 73 19.39 -3.08 -2.64
CA THR A 73 19.69 -2.56 -1.30
C THR A 73 20.57 -3.54 -0.53
N ASP A 74 21.57 -2.98 0.15
CA ASP A 74 22.30 -3.74 1.16
C ASP A 74 21.38 -4.06 2.34
N ALA A 75 21.50 -5.28 2.88
CA ALA A 75 20.66 -5.81 3.95
C ALA A 75 20.82 -5.09 5.33
N SER A 76 21.44 -3.90 5.36
CA SER A 76 21.77 -3.19 6.59
C SER A 76 20.59 -2.42 7.21
N SER A 77 19.52 -2.18 6.47
CA SER A 77 18.36 -1.42 6.94
C SER A 77 17.17 -2.32 7.25
N ASN A 78 16.63 -2.22 8.47
CA ASN A 78 15.39 -2.91 8.85
C ASN A 78 14.13 -2.23 8.30
N PHE A 79 14.23 -1.04 7.75
CA PHE A 79 13.07 -0.26 7.30
C PHE A 79 12.25 -0.97 6.21
N PRO A 80 12.83 -1.57 5.15
CA PRO A 80 12.05 -2.32 4.16
C PRO A 80 11.30 -3.51 4.77
N VAL A 81 11.92 -4.23 5.70
CA VAL A 81 11.29 -5.37 6.37
C VAL A 81 10.08 -4.94 7.18
N VAL A 82 10.19 -3.83 7.93
CA VAL A 82 9.08 -3.28 8.71
C VAL A 82 7.99 -2.74 7.78
N LEU A 83 8.35 -2.06 6.70
CA LEU A 83 7.40 -1.53 5.71
C LEU A 83 6.57 -2.68 5.10
N PHE A 84 7.21 -3.72 4.59
CA PHE A 84 6.51 -4.87 4.00
C PHE A 84 5.71 -5.66 5.04
N GLY A 85 6.26 -5.86 6.24
CA GLY A 85 5.57 -6.53 7.33
C GLY A 85 4.31 -5.77 7.78
N ALA A 86 4.38 -4.46 7.93
CA ALA A 86 3.25 -3.61 8.27
C ALA A 86 2.20 -3.56 7.15
N THR A 87 2.63 -3.50 5.88
CA THR A 87 1.73 -3.57 4.72
C THR A 87 0.95 -4.89 4.71
N LEU A 88 1.65 -6.01 4.87
CA LEU A 88 1.02 -7.32 4.94
C LEU A 88 0.06 -7.43 6.13
N PHE A 89 0.44 -6.88 7.27
CA PHE A 89 -0.38 -6.87 8.47
C PHE A 89 -1.67 -6.06 8.28
N ILE A 90 -1.59 -4.84 7.71
CA ILE A 90 -2.76 -4.00 7.41
C ILE A 90 -3.65 -4.68 6.37
N ALA A 91 -3.07 -5.30 5.33
CA ALA A 91 -3.82 -6.04 4.33
C ALA A 91 -4.57 -7.25 4.93
N ALA A 92 -3.91 -7.99 5.83
CA ALA A 92 -4.54 -9.10 6.55
C ALA A 92 -5.67 -8.63 7.47
N LEU A 93 -5.48 -7.49 8.15
CA LEU A 93 -6.50 -6.87 8.99
C LEU A 93 -7.71 -6.42 8.16
N GLY A 94 -7.48 -5.76 7.00
CA GLY A 94 -8.55 -5.37 6.09
C GLY A 94 -9.31 -6.58 5.55
N PHE A 95 -8.62 -7.63 5.13
CA PHE A 95 -9.26 -8.87 4.70
C PHE A 95 -10.07 -9.55 5.81
N ALA A 96 -9.58 -9.54 7.04
CA ALA A 96 -10.33 -10.05 8.19
C ALA A 96 -11.59 -9.23 8.46
N ASP A 97 -11.51 -7.90 8.32
CA ASP A 97 -12.65 -6.98 8.46
C ASP A 97 -13.72 -7.21 7.38
N ASP A 98 -13.30 -7.52 6.15
CA ASP A 98 -14.21 -7.88 5.04
C ASP A 98 -14.98 -9.19 5.29
N ILE A 99 -14.34 -10.18 5.93
CA ILE A 99 -15.00 -11.46 6.27
C ILE A 99 -15.91 -11.31 7.49
N LYS A 100 -15.41 -10.65 8.52
CA LYS A 100 -16.12 -10.42 9.78
C LYS A 100 -15.74 -9.06 10.33
N PRO A 101 -16.73 -8.13 10.42
CA PRO A 101 -16.47 -6.78 10.89
C PRO A 101 -15.71 -6.75 12.22
N VAL A 102 -14.55 -6.13 12.21
CA VAL A 102 -13.72 -5.95 13.41
C VAL A 102 -14.21 -4.71 14.16
N PRO A 103 -14.40 -4.76 15.49
CA PRO A 103 -14.79 -3.59 16.26
C PRO A 103 -13.82 -2.42 16.03
N VAL A 104 -14.35 -1.19 16.09
CA VAL A 104 -13.58 0.03 15.73
C VAL A 104 -12.30 0.17 16.56
N TRP A 105 -12.37 -0.01 17.88
CA TRP A 105 -11.22 0.20 18.76
C TRP A 105 -10.06 -0.77 18.53
N PRO A 106 -10.25 -2.11 18.47
CA PRO A 106 -9.19 -3.03 18.11
C PRO A 106 -8.60 -2.73 16.72
N ARG A 107 -9.43 -2.40 15.73
CA ARG A 107 -8.98 -2.04 14.38
C ARG A 107 -8.07 -0.82 14.40
N LEU A 108 -8.50 0.28 15.05
CA LEU A 108 -7.69 1.49 15.18
C LEU A 108 -6.38 1.23 15.91
N LEU A 109 -6.40 0.43 16.97
CA LEU A 109 -5.18 0.08 17.70
C LEU A 109 -4.19 -0.69 16.82
N LEU A 110 -4.64 -1.71 16.10
CA LEU A 110 -3.80 -2.52 15.22
C LEU A 110 -3.23 -1.69 14.06
N GLN A 111 -4.04 -0.82 13.47
CA GLN A 111 -3.58 0.13 12.44
C GLN A 111 -2.55 1.11 13.00
N THR A 112 -2.76 1.64 14.22
CA THR A 112 -1.81 2.54 14.88
C THR A 112 -0.47 1.85 15.14
N ILE A 113 -0.47 0.58 15.54
CA ILE A 113 0.76 -0.20 15.74
C ILE A 113 1.51 -0.35 14.41
N ALA A 114 0.83 -0.70 13.33
CA ALA A 114 1.45 -0.88 12.02
C ALA A 114 2.03 0.44 11.46
N VAL A 115 1.24 1.50 11.47
CA VAL A 115 1.68 2.83 11.02
C VAL A 115 2.79 3.38 11.91
N GLY A 116 2.65 3.22 13.23
CA GLY A 116 3.65 3.60 14.21
C GLY A 116 4.98 2.90 13.99
N ALA A 117 4.96 1.59 13.69
CA ALA A 117 6.18 0.84 13.37
C ALA A 117 6.90 1.41 12.15
N ILE A 118 6.17 1.74 11.06
CA ILE A 118 6.75 2.35 9.86
C ILE A 118 7.35 3.72 10.20
N VAL A 119 6.60 4.58 10.87
CA VAL A 119 7.03 5.95 11.20
C VAL A 119 8.24 5.96 12.12
N LEU A 120 8.28 5.08 13.13
CA LEU A 120 9.38 5.02 14.09
C LEU A 120 10.64 4.37 13.54
N THR A 121 10.53 3.48 12.56
CA THR A 121 11.69 2.84 11.91
C THR A 121 12.17 3.62 10.68
N SER A 122 11.43 4.62 10.22
CA SER A 122 11.89 5.45 9.11
C SER A 122 13.11 6.28 9.54
N PRO A 123 14.09 6.48 8.63
CA PRO A 123 15.32 7.22 8.93
C PRO A 123 15.05 8.59 9.57
N SER A 124 15.87 8.97 10.53
CA SER A 124 15.73 10.25 11.27
C SER A 124 15.94 11.48 10.38
N GLU A 125 16.65 11.29 9.27
CA GLU A 125 16.92 12.31 8.25
C GLU A 125 15.67 12.64 7.42
N LEU A 126 14.71 11.71 7.34
CA LEU A 126 13.43 11.89 6.64
C LEU A 126 12.49 12.71 7.53
N ARG A 127 12.62 14.02 7.43
CA ARG A 127 11.77 15.01 8.09
C ARG A 127 11.01 15.84 7.07
N ILE A 128 9.74 16.12 7.37
CA ILE A 128 8.93 17.04 6.55
C ILE A 128 9.32 18.48 6.85
N THR A 129 9.61 18.76 8.12
CA THR A 129 9.99 20.11 8.55
C THR A 129 10.91 20.10 9.76
N SER A 130 11.81 21.09 9.81
CA SER A 130 12.66 21.35 10.97
C SER A 130 12.01 22.24 12.03
N PHE A 131 10.87 22.87 11.73
CA PHE A 131 10.22 23.82 12.66
C PHE A 131 9.51 23.14 13.83
N ILE A 132 9.18 21.86 13.69
CA ILE A 132 8.45 21.09 14.71
C ILE A 132 9.43 20.15 15.40
N PRO A 133 9.36 19.99 16.75
CA PRO A 133 10.16 18.98 17.44
C PRO A 133 9.95 17.58 16.86
N PHE A 134 11.03 16.81 16.73
CA PHE A 134 11.05 15.50 16.08
C PHE A 134 9.92 14.58 16.53
N TRP A 135 9.70 14.43 17.83
CA TRP A 135 8.68 13.52 18.35
C TRP A 135 7.25 13.98 18.12
N ILE A 136 7.03 15.30 18.07
CA ILE A 136 5.71 15.84 17.70
C ILE A 136 5.44 15.56 16.23
N GLU A 137 6.42 15.75 15.36
CA GLU A 137 6.32 15.42 13.94
C GLU A 137 5.99 13.94 13.73
N ARG A 138 6.71 13.03 14.43
CA ARG A 138 6.42 11.57 14.37
C ARG A 138 5.01 11.25 14.85
N GLY A 139 4.54 11.86 15.93
CA GLY A 139 3.17 11.72 16.40
C GLY A 139 2.12 12.18 15.37
N LEU A 140 2.37 13.33 14.73
CA LEU A 140 1.50 13.83 13.67
C LEU A 140 1.50 12.92 12.43
N LEU A 141 2.65 12.34 12.06
CA LEU A 141 2.76 11.39 10.97
C LEU A 141 1.99 10.10 11.24
N VAL A 142 2.02 9.60 12.49
CA VAL A 142 1.21 8.44 12.88
C VAL A 142 -0.28 8.77 12.77
N LEU A 143 -0.72 9.92 13.26
CA LEU A 143 -2.11 10.36 13.14
C LEU A 143 -2.54 10.53 11.67
N ALA A 144 -1.70 11.17 10.86
CA ALA A 144 -1.96 11.35 9.43
C ALA A 144 -2.05 10.02 8.69
N GLY A 145 -1.11 9.09 8.96
CA GLY A 145 -1.12 7.76 8.36
C GLY A 145 -2.34 6.94 8.78
N LEU A 146 -2.72 6.99 10.07
CA LEU A 146 -3.92 6.34 10.56
C LEU A 146 -5.19 6.90 9.90
N TRP A 147 -5.26 8.22 9.79
CA TRP A 147 -6.36 8.90 9.10
C TRP A 147 -6.41 8.50 7.63
N PHE A 148 -5.27 8.45 6.94
CA PHE A 148 -5.17 8.06 5.53
C PHE A 148 -5.65 6.61 5.31
N VAL A 149 -5.18 5.65 6.11
CA VAL A 149 -5.63 4.24 6.03
C VAL A 149 -7.15 4.12 6.17
N ASN A 150 -7.74 4.86 7.12
CA ASN A 150 -9.19 4.82 7.31
C ASN A 150 -9.95 5.59 6.21
N LEU A 151 -9.38 6.65 5.66
CA LEU A 151 -9.95 7.38 4.53
C LEU A 151 -10.03 6.48 3.29
N VAL A 152 -8.93 5.83 2.91
CA VAL A 152 -8.89 4.88 1.79
C VAL A 152 -9.92 3.77 1.98
N ASN A 153 -9.96 3.16 3.16
CA ASN A 153 -10.94 2.11 3.49
C ASN A 153 -12.40 2.61 3.41
N PHE A 154 -12.66 3.88 3.76
CA PHE A 154 -13.98 4.48 3.64
C PHE A 154 -14.38 4.70 2.18
N MET A 155 -13.43 5.12 1.34
CA MET A 155 -13.65 5.45 -0.07
C MET A 155 -13.72 4.23 -0.97
N ASP A 156 -13.17 3.08 -0.56
CA ASP A 156 -13.12 1.84 -1.34
C ASP A 156 -14.51 1.24 -1.66
N GLY A 157 -15.56 1.72 -1.02
CA GLY A 157 -16.96 1.38 -1.35
C GLY A 157 -17.49 2.00 -2.65
N LEU A 158 -16.76 2.91 -3.28
CA LEU A 158 -17.12 3.60 -4.51
C LEU A 158 -16.26 3.12 -5.67
N ASP A 159 -16.90 2.85 -6.82
CA ASP A 159 -16.19 2.43 -8.03
C ASP A 159 -15.14 3.46 -8.45
N TRP A 160 -13.95 2.98 -8.78
CA TRP A 160 -12.82 3.76 -9.27
C TRP A 160 -12.20 4.75 -8.28
N MET A 161 -12.74 4.92 -7.07
CA MET A 161 -12.19 5.90 -6.11
C MET A 161 -10.77 5.54 -5.68
N THR A 162 -10.53 4.28 -5.30
CA THR A 162 -9.18 3.82 -4.92
C THR A 162 -8.19 3.98 -6.08
N VAL A 163 -8.60 3.69 -7.32
CA VAL A 163 -7.77 3.93 -8.51
C VAL A 163 -7.49 5.41 -8.72
N GLY A 164 -8.53 6.26 -8.59
CA GLY A 164 -8.42 7.71 -8.72
C GLY A 164 -7.54 8.36 -7.66
N GLU A 165 -7.36 7.72 -6.51
CA GLU A 165 -6.50 8.20 -5.42
C GLU A 165 -5.07 7.67 -5.57
N VAL A 166 -4.90 6.35 -5.74
CA VAL A 166 -3.59 5.70 -5.74
C VAL A 166 -2.79 6.03 -6.99
N VAL A 167 -3.41 5.96 -8.18
CA VAL A 167 -2.68 6.14 -9.45
C VAL A 167 -2.04 7.54 -9.59
N PRO A 168 -2.71 8.68 -9.30
CA PRO A 168 -2.06 9.97 -9.37
C PRO A 168 -0.89 10.13 -8.39
N VAL A 169 -1.03 9.61 -7.16
CA VAL A 169 0.01 9.71 -6.14
C VAL A 169 1.23 8.88 -6.54
N THR A 170 1.05 7.63 -6.93
CA THR A 170 2.15 6.75 -7.36
C THR A 170 2.79 7.25 -8.64
N ALA A 171 2.02 7.75 -9.60
CA ALA A 171 2.53 8.38 -10.81
C ALA A 171 3.38 9.63 -10.51
N ALA A 172 2.94 10.49 -9.58
CA ALA A 172 3.72 11.66 -9.15
C ALA A 172 5.06 11.24 -8.52
N ILE A 173 5.05 10.23 -7.64
CA ILE A 173 6.28 9.70 -7.04
C ILE A 173 7.22 9.12 -8.11
N ALA A 174 6.68 8.38 -9.08
CA ALA A 174 7.45 7.83 -10.18
C ALA A 174 8.07 8.94 -11.05
N LEU A 175 7.31 9.99 -11.38
CA LEU A 175 7.79 11.15 -12.15
C LEU A 175 8.89 11.91 -11.40
N LEU A 176 8.73 12.15 -10.09
CA LEU A 176 9.77 12.77 -9.25
C LEU A 176 11.02 11.90 -9.18
N GLY A 177 10.87 10.58 -9.17
CA GLY A 177 12.01 9.69 -9.27
C GLY A 177 12.74 9.76 -10.61
N LEU A 178 12.00 9.85 -11.73
CA LEU A 178 12.56 10.01 -13.07
C LEU A 178 13.28 11.36 -13.23
N SER A 179 12.85 12.42 -12.56
CA SER A 179 13.54 13.72 -12.53
C SER A 179 14.81 13.71 -11.67
N GLY A 180 15.07 12.64 -10.91
CA GLY A 180 16.23 12.54 -10.03
C GLY A 180 16.00 13.12 -8.63
N GLU A 181 14.79 13.59 -8.32
CA GLU A 181 14.42 14.15 -7.03
C GLU A 181 14.24 13.10 -5.93
N LEU A 182 14.00 11.86 -6.33
CA LEU A 182 13.78 10.74 -5.40
C LEU A 182 14.72 9.56 -5.67
N PRO A 183 15.08 8.79 -4.63
CA PRO A 183 15.92 7.61 -4.80
C PRO A 183 15.16 6.49 -5.55
N LEU A 184 15.92 5.62 -6.23
CA LEU A 184 15.38 4.47 -6.99
C LEU A 184 14.49 3.57 -6.13
N THR A 185 14.78 3.43 -4.84
CA THR A 185 13.95 2.66 -3.89
C THR A 185 12.53 3.19 -3.79
N ALA A 186 12.36 4.52 -3.75
CA ALA A 186 11.04 5.16 -3.72
C ALA A 186 10.28 4.93 -5.03
N MET A 187 10.98 5.00 -6.18
CA MET A 187 10.39 4.70 -7.49
C MET A 187 9.88 3.26 -7.58
N ILE A 188 10.66 2.28 -7.09
CA ILE A 188 10.29 0.86 -7.11
C ILE A 188 9.07 0.59 -6.24
N VAL A 189 8.97 1.24 -5.09
CA VAL A 189 7.80 1.08 -4.19
C VAL A 189 6.55 1.73 -4.79
N ALA A 190 6.70 2.81 -5.56
CA ALA A 190 5.60 3.49 -6.23
C ALA A 190 5.14 2.80 -7.53
N ALA A 191 6.03 2.06 -8.19
CA ALA A 191 5.76 1.31 -9.41
C ALA A 191 4.91 0.06 -9.18
#